data_c6f2c686dbd78e849428b46b5d303335
#
_entry.id   c6f2c686dbd78e849428b46b5d303335
#
_cell.length_a   1.000
_cell.length_b   1.000
_cell.length_c   1.000
_cell.angle_alpha   90.00
_cell.angle_beta   90.00
_cell.angle_gamma   90.00
#
_symmetry.space_group_name_H-M   'P 1'
#
loop_
_entity.id
_entity.type
_entity.pdbx_description
1 polymer ?
#
loop_
_entity_poly.entity_id
_entity_poly.type
_entity_poly.pdbx_seq_one_letter_code
_entity_poly.pdbx_strand_id
1 'polypeptide(L)'
;KPIPIIVADLEMWEKCAYVNETAKKLIEKFLPGPLTIALKKKDVIPDSVSVKSIAARIPSHPVALLLVKEAGVPITATSANISDRPPLYSVQKAFVTFKKNVNLILDAGRLPRRRPSTVVDLTMDASPKIIREGPVSAESILKELKMWKDEVK
;
A
#
# COMPACT_ATOMS: atom_id res chain seq x y z
N LYS A 1 -12.61 -8.76 -4.33
CA LYS A 1 -12.13 -7.54 -3.64
C LYS A 1 -10.69 -7.30 -4.08
N PRO A 2 -10.32 -6.09 -4.59
CA PRO A 2 -8.95 -5.83 -5.03
C PRO A 2 -7.93 -6.14 -3.93
N ILE A 3 -6.83 -6.78 -4.31
CA ILE A 3 -5.74 -7.12 -3.38
C ILE A 3 -4.67 -6.03 -3.51
N PRO A 4 -4.34 -5.30 -2.43
CA PRO A 4 -3.26 -4.31 -2.48
C PRO A 4 -1.90 -4.97 -2.61
N ILE A 5 -0.92 -4.22 -3.14
CA ILE A 5 0.47 -4.64 -3.27
C ILE A 5 1.41 -3.73 -2.48
N ILE A 6 2.60 -4.24 -2.16
CA ILE A 6 3.75 -3.43 -1.77
C ILE A 6 4.77 -3.43 -2.91
N VAL A 7 5.44 -2.30 -3.06
CA VAL A 7 6.51 -2.07 -4.04
C VAL A 7 7.75 -1.55 -3.35
N ALA A 8 8.92 -1.75 -3.94
CA ALA A 8 10.19 -1.33 -3.36
C ALA A 8 10.42 0.18 -3.47
N ASP A 9 10.01 0.75 -4.60
CA ASP A 9 10.29 2.13 -5.00
C ASP A 9 9.31 2.60 -6.08
N LEU A 10 9.52 3.84 -6.56
CA LEU A 10 8.72 4.44 -7.61
C LEU A 10 8.89 3.70 -8.96
N GLU A 11 10.09 3.24 -9.29
CA GLU A 11 10.36 2.53 -10.55
C GLU A 11 9.54 1.24 -10.64
N MET A 12 9.53 0.44 -9.56
CA MET A 12 8.70 -0.77 -9.48
C MET A 12 7.20 -0.42 -9.56
N TRP A 13 6.79 0.70 -8.95
CA TRP A 13 5.39 1.15 -9.02
C TRP A 13 4.99 1.53 -10.44
N GLU A 14 5.82 2.30 -11.15
CA GLU A 14 5.57 2.72 -12.54
C GLU A 14 5.48 1.53 -13.52
N LYS A 15 6.12 0.40 -13.20
CA LYS A 15 5.93 -0.85 -13.95
C LYS A 15 4.53 -1.44 -13.76
N CYS A 16 3.88 -1.18 -12.62
CA CYS A 16 2.59 -1.76 -12.24
C CYS A 16 1.37 -0.89 -12.54
N ALA A 17 1.55 0.43 -12.54
CA ALA A 17 0.45 1.40 -12.63
C ALA A 17 0.84 2.65 -13.42
N TYR A 18 -0.17 3.40 -13.86
CA TYR A 18 0.01 4.72 -14.45
C TYR A 18 0.14 5.76 -13.34
N VAL A 19 1.38 6.08 -12.97
CA VAL A 19 1.70 7.04 -11.90
C VAL A 19 1.66 8.46 -12.47
N ASN A 20 0.66 9.24 -12.09
CA ASN A 20 0.54 10.64 -12.47
C ASN A 20 1.31 11.56 -11.50
N GLU A 21 1.45 12.85 -11.85
CA GLU A 21 2.20 13.82 -11.05
C GLU A 21 1.61 14.01 -9.63
N THR A 22 0.30 13.95 -9.49
CA THR A 22 -0.38 13.98 -8.18
C THR A 22 0.07 12.81 -7.30
N ALA A 23 0.15 11.61 -7.88
CA ALA A 23 0.62 10.42 -7.16
C ALA A 23 2.10 10.55 -6.79
N LYS A 24 2.97 11.04 -7.69
CA LYS A 24 4.40 11.26 -7.41
C LYS A 24 4.60 12.15 -6.20
N LYS A 25 3.90 13.28 -6.13
CA LYS A 25 3.97 14.20 -4.98
C LYS A 25 3.58 13.52 -3.65
N LEU A 26 2.51 12.76 -3.65
CA LEU A 26 2.11 12.02 -2.44
C LEU A 26 3.11 10.90 -2.08
N ILE A 27 3.70 10.23 -3.09
CA ILE A 27 4.74 9.22 -2.89
C ILE A 27 5.97 9.86 -2.24
N GLU A 28 6.50 10.94 -2.81
CA GLU A 28 7.66 11.66 -2.30
C GLU A 28 7.47 12.14 -0.86
N LYS A 29 6.27 12.64 -0.54
CA LYS A 29 5.98 13.22 0.77
C LYS A 29 5.72 12.20 1.87
N PHE A 30 5.00 11.13 1.57
CA PHE A 30 4.44 10.25 2.59
C PHE A 30 4.98 8.81 2.57
N LEU A 31 5.82 8.47 1.59
CA LEU A 31 6.37 7.12 1.46
C LEU A 31 7.93 7.12 1.50
N PRO A 32 8.52 6.09 2.07
CA PRO A 32 7.94 4.88 2.68
C PRO A 32 7.10 5.17 3.92
N GLY A 33 5.86 4.65 3.97
CA GLY A 33 4.97 5.05 5.05
C GLY A 33 3.56 4.45 5.02
N PRO A 34 2.66 4.99 5.88
CA PRO A 34 1.33 4.46 6.06
C PRO A 34 0.28 5.07 5.09
N LEU A 35 0.70 5.35 3.86
CA LEU A 35 -0.19 5.77 2.78
C LEU A 35 -0.27 4.67 1.71
N THR A 36 -1.46 4.40 1.21
CA THR A 36 -1.74 3.49 0.09
C THR A 36 -2.46 4.29 -0.99
N ILE A 37 -1.97 4.23 -2.22
CA ILE A 37 -2.54 4.99 -3.34
C ILE A 37 -3.08 4.00 -4.37
N ALA A 38 -4.34 4.17 -4.77
CA ALA A 38 -4.95 3.44 -5.85
C ALA A 38 -4.80 4.21 -7.17
N LEU A 39 -4.29 3.54 -8.20
CA LEU A 39 -4.04 4.06 -9.54
C LEU A 39 -4.57 3.09 -10.60
N LYS A 40 -4.78 3.55 -11.82
CA LYS A 40 -5.06 2.67 -12.98
C LYS A 40 -3.91 1.68 -13.13
N LYS A 41 -4.22 0.37 -13.15
CA LYS A 41 -3.20 -0.66 -13.29
C LYS A 41 -2.72 -0.77 -14.74
N LYS A 42 -1.49 -1.29 -14.92
CA LYS A 42 -0.98 -1.79 -16.20
C LYS A 42 -1.24 -3.29 -16.32
N ASP A 43 -1.16 -3.82 -17.53
CA ASP A 43 -1.52 -5.22 -17.84
C ASP A 43 -0.60 -6.26 -17.17
N VAL A 44 0.58 -5.84 -16.70
CA VAL A 44 1.49 -6.66 -15.90
C VAL A 44 0.85 -7.15 -14.59
N ILE A 45 -0.14 -6.45 -14.08
CA ILE A 45 -0.90 -6.88 -12.89
C ILE A 45 -2.06 -7.77 -13.33
N PRO A 46 -2.10 -9.04 -12.92
CA PRO A 46 -3.16 -9.98 -13.29
C PRO A 46 -4.54 -9.53 -12.77
N ASP A 47 -5.59 -9.84 -13.53
CA ASP A 47 -6.97 -9.55 -13.13
C ASP A 47 -7.42 -10.29 -11.87
N SER A 48 -6.77 -11.42 -11.54
CA SER A 48 -6.96 -12.12 -10.26
C SER A 48 -6.54 -11.29 -9.04
N VAL A 49 -5.62 -10.34 -9.21
CA VAL A 49 -5.19 -9.39 -8.17
C VAL A 49 -6.13 -8.19 -8.15
N SER A 50 -6.35 -7.58 -9.31
CA SER A 50 -7.30 -6.48 -9.48
C SER A 50 -7.61 -6.25 -10.97
N VAL A 51 -8.83 -5.80 -11.30
CA VAL A 51 -9.29 -5.71 -12.69
C VAL A 51 -8.90 -4.39 -13.36
N LYS A 52 -9.17 -3.25 -12.73
CA LYS A 52 -9.02 -1.91 -13.35
C LYS A 52 -7.96 -1.03 -12.68
N SER A 53 -7.77 -1.20 -11.41
CA SER A 53 -6.89 -0.36 -10.60
C SER A 53 -6.07 -1.21 -9.65
N ILE A 54 -4.95 -0.71 -9.19
CA ILE A 54 -4.13 -1.35 -8.16
C ILE A 54 -3.84 -0.36 -7.05
N ALA A 55 -4.05 -0.79 -5.81
CA ALA A 55 -3.67 -0.05 -4.61
C ALA A 55 -2.27 -0.50 -4.17
N ALA A 56 -1.33 0.42 -4.10
CA ALA A 56 0.04 0.11 -3.75
C ALA A 56 0.61 1.05 -2.70
N ARG A 57 1.67 0.63 -2.02
CA ARG A 57 2.47 1.46 -1.11
C ARG A 57 3.91 0.98 -1.05
N ILE A 58 4.82 1.89 -0.67
CA ILE A 58 6.19 1.54 -0.26
C ILE A 58 6.14 1.37 1.27
N PRO A 59 6.41 0.17 1.82
CA PRO A 59 6.30 -0.08 3.25
C PRO A 59 7.46 0.56 4.01
N SER A 60 7.20 1.11 5.20
CA SER A 60 8.24 1.64 6.09
C SER A 60 8.87 0.57 6.99
N HIS A 61 8.28 -0.63 7.09
CA HIS A 61 8.84 -1.71 7.88
C HIS A 61 10.05 -2.32 7.16
N PRO A 62 11.25 -2.37 7.78
CA PRO A 62 12.49 -2.76 7.09
C PRO A 62 12.44 -4.17 6.51
N VAL A 63 11.86 -5.14 7.22
CA VAL A 63 11.72 -6.52 6.72
C VAL A 63 10.82 -6.57 5.49
N ALA A 64 9.68 -5.87 5.49
CA ALA A 64 8.77 -5.85 4.34
C ALA A 64 9.39 -5.14 3.13
N LEU A 65 10.12 -4.03 3.37
CA LEU A 65 10.83 -3.31 2.32
C LEU A 65 11.97 -4.15 1.73
N LEU A 66 12.76 -4.81 2.58
CA LEU A 66 13.83 -5.70 2.12
C LEU A 66 13.26 -6.87 1.31
N LEU A 67 12.19 -7.49 1.81
CA LEU A 67 11.54 -8.61 1.12
C LEU A 67 11.11 -8.26 -0.30
N VAL A 68 10.46 -7.11 -0.50
CA VAL A 68 10.01 -6.70 -1.84
C VAL A 68 11.18 -6.28 -2.74
N LYS A 69 12.25 -5.71 -2.17
CA LYS A 69 13.49 -5.40 -2.91
C LYS A 69 14.18 -6.68 -3.40
N GLU A 70 14.39 -7.64 -2.53
CA GLU A 70 15.04 -8.91 -2.86
C GLU A 70 14.21 -9.77 -3.83
N ALA A 71 12.88 -9.70 -3.72
CA ALA A 71 11.99 -10.36 -4.66
C ALA A 71 12.07 -9.78 -6.09
N GLY A 72 12.46 -8.51 -6.24
CA GLY A 72 12.53 -7.83 -7.54
C GLY A 72 11.18 -7.63 -8.24
N VAL A 73 10.08 -8.00 -7.57
CA VAL A 73 8.70 -7.90 -8.09
C VAL A 73 7.75 -7.41 -6.99
N PRO A 74 6.62 -6.80 -7.33
CA PRO A 74 5.61 -6.40 -6.35
C PRO A 74 5.02 -7.61 -5.63
N ILE A 75 4.71 -7.45 -4.34
CA ILE A 75 4.17 -8.51 -3.49
C ILE A 75 2.76 -8.12 -3.05
N THR A 76 1.81 -9.04 -3.15
CA THR A 76 0.46 -8.83 -2.59
C THR A 76 0.52 -8.71 -1.07
N ALA A 77 -0.22 -7.77 -0.51
CA ALA A 77 -0.15 -7.44 0.91
C ALA A 77 -1.54 -7.23 1.51
N THR A 78 -2.00 -8.22 2.23
CA THR A 78 -3.24 -8.15 3.00
C THR A 78 -2.94 -8.11 4.50
N SER A 79 -3.95 -7.79 5.32
CA SER A 79 -3.84 -7.98 6.77
C SER A 79 -3.79 -9.48 7.11
N ALA A 80 -2.99 -9.85 8.10
CA ALA A 80 -2.90 -11.22 8.60
C ALA A 80 -4.10 -11.52 9.51
N ASN A 81 -5.23 -11.89 8.91
CA ASN A 81 -6.45 -12.28 9.61
C ASN A 81 -7.32 -13.18 8.74
N ILE A 82 -8.18 -13.95 9.36
CA ILE A 82 -9.33 -14.56 8.68
C ILE A 82 -10.33 -13.43 8.36
N SER A 83 -10.99 -13.50 7.20
CA SER A 83 -11.98 -12.49 6.81
C SER A 83 -12.93 -12.19 7.96
N ASP A 84 -13.20 -10.90 8.14
CA ASP A 84 -14.08 -10.35 9.20
C ASP A 84 -13.59 -10.58 10.65
N ARG A 85 -12.34 -11.04 10.83
CA ARG A 85 -11.69 -11.14 12.13
C ARG A 85 -10.63 -10.06 12.32
N PRO A 86 -10.29 -9.66 13.56
CA PRO A 86 -9.23 -8.70 13.83
C PRO A 86 -7.86 -9.18 13.35
N PRO A 87 -6.96 -8.26 12.94
CA PRO A 87 -5.59 -8.60 12.58
C PRO A 87 -4.81 -9.22 13.73
N LEU A 88 -3.88 -10.13 13.40
CA LEU A 88 -2.98 -10.77 14.35
C LEU A 88 -1.69 -9.96 14.50
N TYR A 89 -1.19 -9.84 15.73
CA TYR A 89 -0.02 -9.03 16.09
C TYR A 89 1.11 -9.83 16.74
N SER A 90 1.00 -11.15 16.80
CA SER A 90 2.04 -12.04 17.29
C SER A 90 2.21 -13.23 16.39
N VAL A 91 3.45 -13.68 16.25
CA VAL A 91 3.80 -14.85 15.44
C VAL A 91 3.12 -16.12 15.94
N GLN A 92 2.99 -16.31 17.25
CA GLN A 92 2.34 -17.49 17.83
C GLN A 92 0.89 -17.60 17.38
N LYS A 93 0.13 -16.48 17.42
CA LYS A 93 -1.26 -16.45 16.93
C LYS A 93 -1.34 -16.65 15.43
N ALA A 94 -0.44 -16.03 14.66
CA ALA A 94 -0.37 -16.19 13.22
C ALA A 94 -0.04 -17.65 12.85
N PHE A 95 0.92 -18.27 13.53
CA PHE A 95 1.28 -19.66 13.32
C PHE A 95 0.11 -20.60 13.56
N VAL A 96 -0.57 -20.49 14.72
CA VAL A 96 -1.74 -21.32 15.03
C VAL A 96 -2.84 -21.17 13.98
N THR A 97 -3.05 -19.92 13.50
CA THR A 97 -4.12 -19.62 12.55
C THR A 97 -3.80 -20.08 11.13
N PHE A 98 -2.54 -19.94 10.67
CA PHE A 98 -2.19 -20.07 9.25
C PHE A 98 -1.25 -21.21 8.91
N LYS A 99 -0.67 -21.94 9.89
CA LYS A 99 0.36 -22.98 9.66
C LYS A 99 0.06 -23.99 8.56
N LYS A 100 -1.24 -24.26 8.28
CA LYS A 100 -1.68 -25.16 7.22
C LYS A 100 -1.84 -24.49 5.86
N ASN A 101 -1.78 -23.14 5.81
CA ASN A 101 -2.13 -22.34 4.63
C ASN A 101 -0.97 -21.47 4.14
N VAL A 102 0.16 -21.46 4.85
CA VAL A 102 1.36 -20.69 4.48
C VAL A 102 2.61 -21.56 4.58
N ASN A 103 3.55 -21.32 3.69
CA ASN A 103 4.80 -22.08 3.63
C ASN A 103 5.86 -21.52 4.58
N LEU A 104 5.80 -20.21 4.86
CA LEU A 104 6.80 -19.51 5.66
C LEU A 104 6.12 -18.40 6.49
N ILE A 105 6.61 -18.21 7.71
CA ILE A 105 6.25 -17.08 8.58
C ILE A 105 7.54 -16.37 8.97
N LEU A 106 7.65 -15.09 8.64
CA LEU A 106 8.75 -14.23 9.08
C LEU A 106 8.38 -13.64 10.44
N ASP A 107 9.17 -13.97 11.46
CA ASP A 107 8.96 -13.46 12.81
C ASP A 107 9.76 -12.17 13.03
N ALA A 108 9.07 -11.05 13.13
CA ALA A 108 9.63 -9.75 13.49
C ALA A 108 9.30 -9.38 14.94
N GLY A 109 8.99 -10.35 15.78
CA GLY A 109 8.55 -10.15 17.15
C GLY A 109 7.10 -9.69 17.24
N ARG A 110 6.73 -9.13 18.40
CA ARG A 110 5.38 -8.61 18.63
C ARG A 110 5.18 -7.29 17.91
N LEU A 111 4.28 -7.26 16.96
CA LEU A 111 3.95 -6.06 16.21
C LEU A 111 3.08 -5.09 17.03
N PRO A 112 3.36 -3.78 16.98
CA PRO A 112 2.49 -2.80 17.61
C PRO A 112 1.13 -2.73 16.93
N ARG A 113 0.08 -2.50 17.69
CA ARG A 113 -1.25 -2.20 17.14
C ARG A 113 -1.22 -0.80 16.54
N ARG A 114 -1.42 -0.72 15.24
CA ARG A 114 -1.47 0.54 14.49
C ARG A 114 -2.75 0.62 13.68
N ARG A 115 -3.22 1.85 13.44
CA ARG A 115 -4.29 2.08 12.46
C ARG A 115 -3.83 1.61 11.07
N PRO A 116 -4.72 1.03 10.26
CA PRO A 116 -4.40 0.71 8.87
C PRO A 116 -3.98 1.96 8.10
N SER A 117 -3.23 1.78 7.01
CA SER A 117 -2.81 2.88 6.14
C SER A 117 -4.01 3.71 5.66
N THR A 118 -3.80 5.02 5.49
CA THR A 118 -4.72 5.86 4.73
C THR A 118 -4.76 5.36 3.29
N VAL A 119 -5.95 5.33 2.69
CA VAL A 119 -6.14 4.91 1.29
C VAL A 119 -6.71 6.09 0.51
N VAL A 120 -5.99 6.52 -0.51
CA VAL A 120 -6.43 7.54 -1.46
C VAL A 120 -6.60 6.93 -2.85
N ASP A 121 -7.68 7.24 -3.51
CA ASP A 121 -7.96 6.84 -4.89
C ASP A 121 -7.65 8.01 -5.84
N LEU A 122 -6.73 7.79 -6.76
CA LEU A 122 -6.31 8.70 -7.82
C LEU A 122 -6.56 8.09 -9.22
N THR A 123 -7.45 7.11 -9.32
CA THR A 123 -7.81 6.48 -10.62
C THR A 123 -8.55 7.43 -11.55
N MET A 124 -9.18 8.47 -11.01
CA MET A 124 -9.89 9.51 -11.74
C MET A 124 -9.08 10.81 -11.69
N ASP A 125 -8.92 11.46 -12.82
CA ASP A 125 -8.09 12.67 -12.95
C ASP A 125 -8.65 13.92 -12.24
N ALA A 126 -9.93 13.88 -11.81
CA ALA A 126 -10.64 15.08 -11.32
C ALA A 126 -10.25 15.49 -9.89
N SER A 127 -10.16 14.58 -8.94
CA SER A 127 -9.85 14.91 -7.53
C SER A 127 -9.48 13.65 -6.73
N PRO A 128 -8.56 13.78 -5.76
CA PRO A 128 -8.24 12.70 -4.83
C PRO A 128 -9.47 12.31 -4.01
N LYS A 129 -9.79 11.02 -3.97
CA LYS A 129 -10.86 10.50 -3.11
C LYS A 129 -10.27 9.73 -1.93
N ILE A 130 -10.48 10.21 -0.73
CA ILE A 130 -10.08 9.48 0.48
C ILE A 130 -11.06 8.32 0.72
N ILE A 131 -10.59 7.10 0.52
CA ILE A 131 -11.38 5.88 0.73
C ILE A 131 -11.39 5.46 2.20
N ARG A 132 -10.28 5.68 2.88
CA ARG A 132 -10.11 5.39 4.31
C ARG A 132 -9.06 6.30 4.90
N GLU A 133 -9.36 6.96 6.01
CA GLU A 133 -8.39 7.72 6.76
C GLU A 133 -7.69 6.84 7.82
N GLY A 134 -6.37 6.89 7.80
CA GLY A 134 -5.47 6.20 8.71
C GLY A 134 -4.52 7.18 9.41
N PRO A 135 -3.22 6.84 9.54
CA PRO A 135 -2.23 7.72 10.17
C PRO A 135 -1.93 9.01 9.40
N VAL A 136 -2.04 9.01 8.06
CA VAL A 136 -1.95 10.21 7.23
C VAL A 136 -3.34 10.81 7.12
N SER A 137 -3.56 12.04 7.63
CA SER A 137 -4.87 12.68 7.61
C SER A 137 -5.26 13.15 6.20
N ALA A 138 -6.56 13.20 5.94
CA ALA A 138 -7.10 13.77 4.71
C ALA A 138 -6.65 15.22 4.51
N GLU A 139 -6.62 15.99 5.60
CA GLU A 139 -6.15 17.38 5.59
C GLU A 139 -4.70 17.49 5.11
N SER A 140 -3.80 16.64 5.62
CA SER A 140 -2.39 16.63 5.21
C SER A 140 -2.22 16.31 3.72
N ILE A 141 -3.01 15.38 3.19
CA ILE A 141 -3.00 15.03 1.77
C ILE A 141 -3.49 16.22 0.92
N LEU A 142 -4.62 16.80 1.28
CA LEU A 142 -5.21 17.93 0.53
C LEU A 142 -4.31 19.17 0.59
N LYS A 143 -3.70 19.45 1.75
CA LYS A 143 -2.73 20.54 1.92
C LYS A 143 -1.53 20.38 0.99
N GLU A 144 -0.92 19.21 0.95
CA GLU A 144 0.21 18.92 0.07
C GLU A 144 -0.15 19.13 -1.41
N LEU A 145 -1.31 18.64 -1.83
CA LEU A 145 -1.76 18.78 -3.21
C LEU A 145 -2.14 20.22 -3.58
N LYS A 146 -2.62 21.01 -2.63
CA LYS A 146 -2.90 22.43 -2.85
C LYS A 146 -1.62 23.23 -3.01
N MET A 147 -0.66 23.06 -2.10
CA MET A 147 0.65 23.73 -2.18
C MET A 147 1.34 23.43 -3.52
N TRP A 148 1.37 22.17 -3.95
CA TRP A 148 1.95 21.79 -5.22
C TRP A 148 1.27 22.47 -6.44
N LYS A 149 -0.07 22.56 -6.46
CA LYS A 149 -0.79 23.24 -7.55
C LYS A 149 -0.51 24.74 -7.61
N ASP A 150 -0.20 25.34 -6.47
CA ASP A 150 0.13 26.78 -6.40
C ASP A 150 1.60 27.04 -6.84
N GLU A 151 2.51 26.06 -6.67
CA GLU A 151 3.90 26.13 -7.11
C GLU A 151 4.09 25.91 -8.64
N VAL A 152 3.17 25.21 -9.28
CA VAL A 152 3.24 24.83 -10.72
C VAL A 152 2.52 25.85 -11.62
N LYS A 153 1.89 26.89 -11.05
CA LYS A 153 1.31 28.01 -11.78
C LYS A 153 2.34 29.10 -12.03
#